data_dea6cc331395919149c299f90ec57b46
#
_entry.id   dea6cc331395919149c299f90ec57b46
#
_cell.length_a   1.000
_cell.length_b   1.000
_cell.length_c   1.000
_cell.angle_alpha   90.00
_cell.angle_beta   90.00
_cell.angle_gamma   90.00
#
_symmetry.space_group_name_H-M   'P 1'
#
loop_
_entity.id
_entity.type
_entity.pdbx_description
1 polymer ?
#
loop_
_entity_poly.entity_id
_entity_poly.type
_entity_poly.pdbx_seq_one_letter_code
_entity_poly.pdbx_strand_id
1 'polypeptide(L)'
;MATGTPFQAHVSAAKAGVDALSAVLAVEEGPNGIRSNVIAPGPIKDTEGMDRLSVTSGSSSKQIAINPAGRMGRISDIENATVFLFSDAAAFITGQALAVDGGTMHIFSSKLPYPMSVINPESVAHMIRPKM
;
A
#
# COMPACT_ATOMS: atom_id res chain seq x y z
N MET A 1 -0.51 7.61 3.52
CA MET A 1 0.55 8.51 3.04
C MET A 1 0.70 8.28 1.54
N ALA A 2 0.33 9.26 0.71
CA ALA A 2 0.38 9.10 -0.75
C ALA A 2 1.82 9.32 -1.23
N THR A 3 2.40 8.32 -1.87
CA THR A 3 3.65 8.48 -2.62
C THR A 3 3.31 9.11 -3.97
N GLY A 4 4.00 10.21 -4.34
CA GLY A 4 3.78 10.87 -5.62
C GLY A 4 4.23 9.99 -6.78
N THR A 5 3.34 9.79 -7.76
CA THR A 5 3.67 9.13 -9.02
C THR A 5 3.66 10.16 -10.13
N PRO A 6 4.72 10.27 -10.95
CA PRO A 6 4.74 11.19 -12.07
C PRO A 6 3.51 11.01 -12.97
N PHE A 7 2.98 12.12 -13.49
CA PHE A 7 1.81 12.19 -14.38
C PHE A 7 0.46 11.77 -13.78
N GLN A 8 0.40 11.53 -12.45
CA GLN A 8 -0.82 11.10 -11.75
C GLN A 8 -1.33 12.12 -10.71
N ALA A 9 -1.10 13.40 -10.91
CA ALA A 9 -1.52 14.46 -9.98
C ALA A 9 -3.03 14.42 -9.67
N HIS A 10 -3.86 14.24 -10.71
CA HIS A 10 -5.32 14.18 -10.58
C HIS A 10 -5.79 12.98 -9.77
N VAL A 11 -5.19 11.80 -9.98
CA VAL A 11 -5.50 10.59 -9.20
C VAL A 11 -5.04 10.75 -7.75
N SER A 12 -3.83 11.29 -7.55
CA SER A 12 -3.28 11.53 -6.21
C SER A 12 -4.15 12.50 -5.41
N ALA A 13 -4.61 13.60 -6.03
CA ALA A 13 -5.51 14.55 -5.40
C ALA A 13 -6.86 13.91 -5.03
N ALA A 14 -7.46 13.13 -5.96
CA ALA A 14 -8.72 12.43 -5.70
C ALA A 14 -8.60 11.43 -4.54
N LYS A 15 -7.52 10.66 -4.50
CA LYS A 15 -7.30 9.67 -3.41
C LYS A 15 -7.01 10.34 -2.07
N ALA A 16 -6.26 11.44 -2.04
CA ALA A 16 -6.06 12.22 -0.83
C ALA A 16 -7.39 12.83 -0.32
N GLY A 17 -8.27 13.22 -1.23
CA GLY A 17 -9.62 13.68 -0.89
C GLY A 17 -10.48 12.58 -0.24
N VAL A 18 -10.37 11.33 -0.71
CA VAL A 18 -11.04 10.18 -0.08
C VAL A 18 -10.54 9.94 1.35
N ASP A 19 -9.21 10.00 1.56
CA ASP A 19 -8.62 9.84 2.89
C ASP A 19 -9.12 10.93 3.86
N ALA A 20 -9.13 12.19 3.39
CA ALA A 20 -9.62 13.34 4.19
C ALA A 20 -11.12 13.20 4.52
N LEU A 21 -11.94 12.83 3.52
CA LEU A 21 -13.38 12.62 3.72
C LEU A 21 -13.65 11.51 4.73
N SER A 22 -12.94 10.39 4.63
CA SER A 22 -13.10 9.28 5.57
C SER A 22 -12.75 9.69 7.02
N ALA A 23 -11.71 10.51 7.19
CA ALA A 23 -11.34 11.03 8.51
C ALA A 23 -12.42 11.95 9.10
N VAL A 24 -13.01 12.82 8.28
CA VAL A 24 -14.13 13.67 8.70
C VAL A 24 -15.34 12.84 9.10
N LEU A 25 -15.75 11.88 8.25
CA LEU A 25 -16.87 10.98 8.55
C LEU A 25 -16.65 10.17 9.83
N ALA A 26 -15.44 9.73 10.10
CA ALA A 26 -15.12 9.01 11.33
C ALA A 26 -15.40 9.87 12.59
N VAL A 27 -15.16 11.18 12.52
CA VAL A 27 -15.36 12.10 13.63
C VAL A 27 -16.83 12.51 13.73
N GLU A 28 -17.44 12.89 12.60
CA GLU A 28 -18.82 13.43 12.60
C GLU A 28 -19.86 12.35 12.87
N GLU A 29 -19.66 11.14 12.33
CA GLU A 29 -20.62 10.04 12.43
C GLU A 29 -20.29 9.04 13.54
N GLY A 30 -19.12 9.14 14.16
CA GLY A 30 -18.73 8.31 15.30
C GLY A 30 -19.74 8.29 16.43
N PRO A 31 -20.29 9.44 16.87
CA PRO A 31 -21.36 9.50 17.88
C PRO A 31 -22.64 8.74 17.49
N ASN A 32 -22.88 8.54 16.19
CA ASN A 32 -24.00 7.77 15.65
C ASN A 32 -23.67 6.27 15.51
N GLY A 33 -22.51 5.83 16.00
CA GLY A 33 -22.07 4.42 15.93
C GLY A 33 -21.54 4.00 14.56
N ILE A 34 -21.21 4.96 13.68
CA ILE A 34 -20.69 4.69 12.34
C ILE A 34 -19.17 4.77 12.37
N ARG A 35 -18.53 3.77 11.79
CA ARG A 35 -17.09 3.72 11.59
C ARG A 35 -16.76 3.98 10.11
N SER A 36 -15.75 4.79 9.84
CA SER A 36 -15.26 5.08 8.49
C SER A 36 -13.76 4.77 8.42
N ASN A 37 -13.38 3.88 7.52
CA ASN A 37 -11.99 3.50 7.29
C ASN A 37 -11.72 3.38 5.79
N VAL A 38 -10.47 3.55 5.39
CA VAL A 38 -9.99 3.39 4.02
C VAL A 38 -9.15 2.13 3.92
N ILE A 39 -9.37 1.32 2.89
CA ILE A 39 -8.42 0.28 2.49
C ILE A 39 -7.59 0.82 1.34
N ALA A 40 -6.27 0.77 1.48
CA ALA A 40 -5.30 1.20 0.48
C ALA A 40 -4.58 -0.03 -0.11
N PRO A 41 -5.09 -0.60 -1.22
CA PRO A 41 -4.48 -1.76 -1.85
C PRO A 41 -3.13 -1.45 -2.46
N GLY A 42 -2.20 -2.40 -2.36
CA GLY A 42 -1.02 -2.46 -3.22
C GLY A 42 -1.33 -3.03 -4.61
N PRO A 43 -0.33 -3.52 -5.33
CA PRO A 43 -0.53 -4.16 -6.62
C PRO A 43 -1.35 -5.45 -6.48
N ILE A 44 -2.59 -5.43 -6.97
CA ILE A 44 -3.51 -6.59 -6.96
C ILE A 44 -3.59 -7.16 -8.37
N LYS A 45 -3.21 -8.44 -8.53
CA LYS A 45 -3.25 -9.12 -9.83
C LYS A 45 -4.70 -9.25 -10.34
N ASP A 46 -4.82 -9.41 -11.62
CA ASP A 46 -6.10 -9.68 -12.32
C ASP A 46 -7.13 -8.54 -12.11
N THR A 47 -6.65 -7.28 -11.99
CA THR A 47 -7.52 -6.12 -11.88
C THR A 47 -7.29 -5.14 -13.03
N GLU A 48 -8.36 -4.47 -13.47
CA GLU A 48 -8.33 -3.43 -14.50
C GLU A 48 -7.35 -2.30 -14.14
N GLY A 49 -7.20 -1.99 -12.85
CA GLY A 49 -6.23 -1.00 -12.36
C GLY A 49 -4.79 -1.38 -12.69
N MET A 50 -4.46 -2.68 -12.60
CA MET A 50 -3.13 -3.17 -13.00
C MET A 50 -2.93 -3.11 -14.51
N ASP A 51 -3.95 -3.45 -15.29
CA ASP A 51 -3.86 -3.43 -16.75
C ASP A 51 -3.67 -1.99 -17.27
N ARG A 52 -4.31 -1.02 -16.66
CA ARG A 52 -4.19 0.41 -17.02
C ARG A 52 -2.89 1.06 -16.52
N LEU A 53 -2.33 0.60 -15.41
CA LEU A 53 -1.13 1.18 -14.79
C LEU A 53 0.16 0.48 -15.23
N SER A 54 0.08 -0.73 -15.76
CA SER A 54 1.24 -1.45 -16.28
C SER A 54 1.66 -0.90 -17.65
N VAL A 55 2.53 0.10 -17.65
CA VAL A 55 3.06 0.76 -18.86
C VAL A 55 3.98 -0.17 -19.67
N THR A 56 4.35 -1.34 -19.17
CA THR A 56 5.26 -2.28 -19.85
C THR A 56 4.93 -3.73 -19.56
N SER A 57 4.80 -4.53 -20.61
CA SER A 57 4.85 -6.00 -20.55
C SER A 57 6.12 -6.46 -19.83
N GLY A 58 5.99 -6.98 -18.62
CA GLY A 58 7.10 -7.36 -17.75
C GLY A 58 7.04 -6.75 -16.34
N SER A 59 6.07 -5.88 -16.09
CA SER A 59 5.90 -5.19 -14.80
C SER A 59 5.63 -6.14 -13.63
N SER A 60 4.90 -7.23 -13.86
CA SER A 60 4.49 -8.16 -12.79
C SER A 60 5.68 -8.82 -12.08
N SER A 61 6.68 -9.30 -12.82
CA SER A 61 7.86 -9.95 -12.22
C SER A 61 8.70 -8.99 -11.39
N LYS A 62 8.83 -7.73 -11.84
CA LYS A 62 9.52 -6.69 -11.08
C LYS A 62 8.77 -6.31 -9.81
N GLN A 63 7.45 -6.21 -9.89
CA GLN A 63 6.61 -5.88 -8.73
C GLN A 63 6.62 -7.00 -7.68
N ILE A 64 6.62 -8.26 -8.10
CA ILE A 64 6.80 -9.41 -7.20
C ILE A 64 8.17 -9.34 -6.53
N ALA A 65 9.23 -9.07 -7.28
CA ALA A 65 10.60 -9.04 -6.77
C ALA A 65 10.84 -7.98 -5.70
N ILE A 66 10.10 -6.85 -5.73
CA ILE A 66 10.23 -5.77 -4.76
C ILE A 66 9.17 -5.80 -3.66
N ASN A 67 8.21 -6.72 -3.71
CA ASN A 67 7.18 -6.81 -2.67
C ASN A 67 7.68 -7.63 -1.48
N PRO A 68 7.72 -7.10 -0.25
CA PRO A 68 8.15 -7.84 0.93
C PRO A 68 7.41 -9.15 1.17
N ALA A 69 6.13 -9.22 0.83
CA ALA A 69 5.34 -10.46 0.91
C ALA A 69 5.70 -11.50 -0.19
N GLY A 70 6.61 -11.18 -1.11
CA GLY A 70 7.09 -12.09 -2.16
C GLY A 70 6.06 -12.42 -3.24
N ARG A 71 4.93 -11.71 -3.28
CA ARG A 71 3.87 -11.93 -4.26
C ARG A 71 3.05 -10.66 -4.50
N MET A 72 2.32 -10.63 -5.59
CA MET A 72 1.25 -9.66 -5.77
C MET A 72 0.06 -10.00 -4.86
N GLY A 73 -0.70 -8.98 -4.49
CA GLY A 73 -1.96 -9.16 -3.80
C GLY A 73 -2.98 -9.89 -4.67
N ARG A 74 -3.96 -10.49 -4.04
CA ARG A 74 -5.14 -11.12 -4.65
C ARG A 74 -6.38 -10.36 -4.21
N ILE A 75 -7.46 -10.48 -4.93
CA ILE A 75 -8.75 -9.92 -4.56
C ILE A 75 -9.15 -10.38 -3.15
N SER A 76 -8.91 -11.66 -2.83
CA SER A 76 -9.19 -12.21 -1.50
C SER A 76 -8.41 -11.55 -0.35
N ASP A 77 -7.24 -10.94 -0.60
CA ASP A 77 -6.53 -10.19 0.43
C ASP A 77 -7.30 -8.92 0.82
N ILE A 78 -7.96 -8.29 -0.17
CA ILE A 78 -8.80 -7.12 0.06
C ILE A 78 -10.15 -7.51 0.67
N GLU A 79 -10.75 -8.61 0.20
CA GLU A 79 -12.00 -9.16 0.78
C GLU A 79 -11.83 -9.45 2.27
N ASN A 80 -10.76 -10.13 2.67
CA ASN A 80 -10.49 -10.46 4.07
C ASN A 80 -10.30 -9.20 4.93
N ALA A 81 -9.57 -8.20 4.44
CA ALA A 81 -9.41 -6.93 5.14
C ALA A 81 -10.76 -6.19 5.27
N THR A 82 -11.60 -6.26 4.24
CA THR A 82 -12.94 -5.68 4.25
C THR A 82 -13.83 -6.36 5.29
N VAL A 83 -13.90 -7.68 5.27
CA VAL A 83 -14.67 -8.47 6.25
C VAL A 83 -14.21 -8.17 7.68
N PHE A 84 -12.88 -8.11 7.91
CA PHE A 84 -12.34 -7.73 9.21
C PHE A 84 -12.82 -6.35 9.65
N LEU A 85 -12.70 -5.33 8.79
CA LEU A 85 -13.12 -3.97 9.13
C LEU A 85 -14.63 -3.84 9.36
N PHE A 86 -15.47 -4.70 8.75
CA PHE A 86 -16.92 -4.73 8.96
C PHE A 86 -17.33 -5.56 10.18
N SER A 87 -16.43 -6.36 10.74
CA SER A 87 -16.73 -7.21 11.90
C SER A 87 -16.58 -6.48 13.24
N ASP A 88 -17.10 -7.09 14.30
CA ASP A 88 -16.94 -6.64 15.68
C ASP A 88 -15.46 -6.65 16.14
N ALA A 89 -14.61 -7.47 15.51
CA ALA A 89 -13.18 -7.49 15.78
C ALA A 89 -12.51 -6.14 15.49
N ALA A 90 -13.11 -5.31 14.65
CA ALA A 90 -12.66 -3.95 14.31
C ALA A 90 -13.53 -2.85 14.96
N ALA A 91 -14.33 -3.17 16.00
CA ALA A 91 -15.28 -2.23 16.59
C ALA A 91 -14.64 -0.93 17.09
N PHE A 92 -13.37 -0.96 17.47
CA PHE A 92 -12.63 0.22 17.95
C PHE A 92 -11.68 0.83 16.88
N ILE A 93 -11.88 0.49 15.59
CA ILE A 93 -11.08 0.98 14.48
C ILE A 93 -11.94 1.90 13.62
N THR A 94 -11.63 3.21 13.62
CA THR A 94 -12.26 4.21 12.76
C THR A 94 -11.25 5.30 12.39
N GLY A 95 -11.45 5.99 11.26
CA GLY A 95 -10.58 7.05 10.77
C GLY A 95 -9.21 6.57 10.26
N GLN A 96 -9.05 5.26 10.00
CA GLN A 96 -7.76 4.68 9.61
C GLN A 96 -7.69 4.41 8.12
N ALA A 97 -6.49 4.58 7.56
CA ALA A 97 -6.14 4.05 6.24
C ALA A 97 -5.29 2.79 6.43
N LEU A 98 -5.91 1.63 6.16
CA LEU A 98 -5.27 0.33 6.24
C LEU A 98 -4.59 -0.02 4.92
N ALA A 99 -3.27 -0.02 4.90
CA ALA A 99 -2.51 -0.52 3.75
C ALA A 99 -2.61 -2.05 3.68
N VAL A 100 -3.03 -2.55 2.51
CA VAL A 100 -3.07 -3.98 2.18
C VAL A 100 -2.22 -4.18 0.93
N ASP A 101 -0.91 -4.04 1.08
CA ASP A 101 0.05 -3.87 -0.02
C ASP A 101 1.27 -4.80 0.06
N GLY A 102 1.26 -5.76 0.99
CA GLY A 102 2.37 -6.66 1.21
C GLY A 102 3.65 -5.97 1.72
N GLY A 103 3.53 -4.78 2.30
CA GLY A 103 4.64 -3.99 2.82
C GLY A 103 5.35 -3.11 1.78
N THR A 104 4.81 -3.04 0.57
CA THR A 104 5.45 -2.30 -0.56
C THR A 104 5.69 -0.83 -0.23
N MET A 105 4.79 -0.18 0.50
CA MET A 105 4.94 1.23 0.87
C MET A 105 6.21 1.53 1.67
N HIS A 106 6.75 0.55 2.39
CA HIS A 106 7.91 0.73 3.25
C HIS A 106 9.24 0.66 2.50
N ILE A 107 9.27 0.10 1.30
CA ILE A 107 10.49 -0.07 0.52
C ILE A 107 10.73 1.03 -0.51
N PHE A 108 9.72 1.81 -0.89
CA PHE A 108 9.88 2.87 -1.90
C PHE A 108 10.86 3.97 -1.51
N SER A 109 11.10 4.18 -0.21
CA SER A 109 12.07 5.15 0.29
C SER A 109 13.45 4.55 0.57
N SER A 110 13.63 3.26 0.41
CA SER A 110 14.92 2.61 0.66
C SER A 110 15.94 2.95 -0.42
N LYS A 111 17.12 3.42 -0.01
CA LYS A 111 18.27 3.63 -0.90
C LYS A 111 19.05 2.34 -1.19
N LEU A 112 18.72 1.26 -0.49
CA LEU A 112 19.34 -0.04 -0.66
C LEU A 112 18.53 -0.90 -1.63
N PRO A 113 19.18 -1.69 -2.48
CA PRO A 113 18.50 -2.60 -3.40
C PRO A 113 17.72 -3.67 -2.64
N TYR A 114 16.42 -3.65 -2.71
CA TYR A 114 15.55 -4.66 -2.12
C TYR A 114 15.20 -5.74 -3.16
N PRO A 115 15.13 -7.05 -2.83
CA PRO A 115 15.38 -7.68 -1.51
C PRO A 115 16.84 -8.03 -1.23
N MET A 116 17.77 -7.76 -2.14
CA MET A 116 19.16 -8.22 -2.06
C MET A 116 19.89 -7.72 -0.82
N SER A 117 19.60 -6.49 -0.37
CA SER A 117 20.20 -5.94 0.84
C SER A 117 19.84 -6.73 2.12
N VAL A 118 18.74 -7.48 2.09
CA VAL A 118 18.29 -8.32 3.21
C VAL A 118 18.74 -9.78 3.04
N ILE A 119 18.60 -10.32 1.83
CA ILE A 119 18.94 -11.73 1.54
C ILE A 119 20.46 -11.94 1.52
N ASN A 120 21.20 -10.98 0.99
CA ASN A 120 22.66 -11.01 0.91
C ASN A 120 23.24 -9.65 1.31
N PRO A 121 23.35 -9.36 2.62
CA PRO A 121 23.83 -8.07 3.13
C PRO A 121 25.25 -7.72 2.65
N GLU A 122 26.08 -8.72 2.42
CA GLU A 122 27.45 -8.52 1.94
C GLU A 122 27.52 -7.85 0.56
N SER A 123 26.51 -8.14 -0.30
CA SER A 123 26.43 -7.53 -1.64
C SER A 123 26.30 -6.02 -1.62
N VAL A 124 25.78 -5.45 -0.53
CA VAL A 124 25.56 -4.01 -0.36
C VAL A 124 26.40 -3.39 0.76
N ALA A 125 27.31 -4.14 1.37
CA ALA A 125 28.15 -3.68 2.47
C ALA A 125 28.95 -2.40 2.12
N HIS A 126 29.37 -2.26 0.85
CA HIS A 126 30.05 -1.07 0.35
C HIS A 126 29.17 0.20 0.33
N MET A 127 27.84 0.05 0.29
CA MET A 127 26.86 1.16 0.33
C MET A 127 26.58 1.63 1.75
N ILE A 128 26.81 0.76 2.75
CA ILE A 128 26.46 0.99 4.16
C ILE A 128 27.65 1.54 4.94
N ARG A 129 28.88 1.26 4.49
CA ARG A 129 30.09 1.73 5.19
C ARG A 129 30.14 3.25 5.19
N PRO A 130 30.33 3.90 6.36
CA PRO A 130 30.56 5.33 6.40
C PRO A 130 31.83 5.64 5.58
N LYS A 131 31.76 6.64 4.73
CA LYS A 131 32.96 7.22 4.12
C LYS A 131 33.73 7.89 5.26
N MET A 132 34.81 7.26 5.68
CA MET A 132 35.79 7.93 6.54
C MET A 132 36.49 9.01 5.74
#